data_e77b6f5c67f652fc2e62bf5ce66cdc94
#
_entry.id   e77b6f5c67f652fc2e62bf5ce66cdc94
#
_cell.length_a   1.000
_cell.length_b   1.000
_cell.length_c   1.000
_cell.angle_alpha   90.00
_cell.angle_beta   90.00
_cell.angle_gamma   90.00
#
_symmetry.space_group_name_H-M   'P 1'
#
loop_
_entity.id
_entity.type
_entity.pdbx_description
1 polymer ?
#
loop_
_entity_poly.entity_id
_entity_poly.type
_entity_poly.pdbx_seq_one_letter_code
_entity_poly.pdbx_strand_id
1 'polypeptide(L)'
;VAPSRGLGDVYKRQGVSIGKIEDKCGIRCAQVSEVIFDNVRVPKENMLGEEGKGFAVAMKDLDGGRIGVAAQGLGIAKGAYDIAFNYLKEREQFGKPLYKNQYLAFKMAELETEIEMAQYMLYKAATDKQEGRSYSVPAAKAKMVCTDAAMHVATEAVQMLGGNGYMKEYHVERMLRDAKICLLYTSDAADDRI
;
A
#
# COMPACT_ATOMS: atom_id res chain seq x y z
N VAL A 1 -1.65 22.18 8.16
CA VAL A 1 -2.91 21.48 8.50
C VAL A 1 -3.68 21.30 7.22
N ALA A 2 -3.76 20.07 6.73
CA ALA A 2 -4.64 19.80 5.60
C ALA A 2 -6.07 20.19 6.01
N PRO A 3 -6.76 21.06 5.27
CA PRO A 3 -8.13 21.36 5.59
C PRO A 3 -8.91 20.05 5.48
N SER A 4 -9.57 19.68 6.55
CA SER A 4 -10.47 18.54 6.58
C SER A 4 -11.48 18.74 5.46
N ARG A 5 -11.29 18.06 4.35
CA ARG A 5 -12.16 18.17 3.20
C ARG A 5 -13.58 17.82 3.60
N GLY A 6 -14.43 18.85 3.69
CA GLY A 6 -15.87 18.72 3.55
C GLY A 6 -16.63 17.91 4.60
N LEU A 7 -16.05 17.63 5.72
CA LEU A 7 -16.78 16.96 6.80
C LEU A 7 -17.50 17.99 7.64
N GLY A 8 -18.61 18.43 7.12
CA GLY A 8 -19.71 18.96 7.90
C GLY A 8 -19.38 20.21 8.73
N ASP A 9 -20.40 20.88 9.03
CA ASP A 9 -20.49 22.06 9.85
C ASP A 9 -19.76 21.92 11.21
N VAL A 10 -19.30 23.03 11.75
CA VAL A 10 -18.56 23.12 13.01
C VAL A 10 -19.23 22.34 14.16
N TYR A 11 -20.56 22.31 14.22
CA TYR A 11 -21.30 21.56 15.23
C TYR A 11 -21.29 20.04 15.06
N LYS A 12 -21.03 19.51 13.84
CA LYS A 12 -20.84 18.07 13.63
C LYS A 12 -19.50 17.57 14.18
N ARG A 13 -18.61 18.48 14.58
CA ARG A 13 -17.32 18.19 15.18
C ARG A 13 -17.26 18.38 16.69
N GLN A 14 -18.34 18.85 17.31
CA GLN A 14 -18.36 18.97 18.76
C GLN A 14 -18.14 17.61 19.40
N GLY A 15 -17.12 17.53 20.25
CA GLY A 15 -16.72 16.30 20.91
C GLY A 15 -15.82 15.38 20.07
N VAL A 16 -15.42 15.74 18.85
CA VAL A 16 -14.44 14.99 18.07
C VAL A 16 -13.07 15.67 18.16
N SER A 17 -12.08 14.95 18.62
CA SER A 17 -10.69 15.42 18.67
C SER A 17 -9.74 14.39 18.07
N ILE A 18 -8.58 14.87 17.66
CA ILE A 18 -7.52 14.06 17.09
C ILE A 18 -6.41 13.95 18.12
N GLY A 19 -6.01 12.73 18.43
CA GLY A 19 -4.90 12.44 19.32
C GLY A 19 -3.54 12.75 18.70
N LYS A 20 -2.48 12.21 19.29
CA LYS A 20 -1.12 12.38 18.81
C LYS A 20 -0.98 11.87 17.36
N ILE A 21 -0.32 12.65 16.51
CA ILE A 21 0.08 12.18 15.17
C ILE A 21 1.32 11.30 15.34
N GLU A 22 1.24 10.06 14.83
CA GLU A 22 2.33 9.10 14.97
C GLU A 22 3.46 9.35 13.94
N ASP A 23 4.72 9.26 14.43
CA ASP A 23 5.90 9.25 13.56
C ASP A 23 6.14 7.83 13.05
N LYS A 24 6.11 7.67 11.72
CA LYS A 24 6.08 6.37 11.06
C LYS A 24 7.36 6.09 10.27
N CYS A 25 7.69 4.82 10.11
CA CYS A 25 8.77 4.33 9.26
C CYS A 25 8.57 4.76 7.80
N GLY A 26 7.38 4.51 7.23
CA GLY A 26 7.01 4.80 5.83
C GLY A 26 5.64 5.47 5.73
N ILE A 27 5.23 5.77 4.49
CA ILE A 27 3.98 6.48 4.17
C ILE A 27 3.79 7.73 5.05
N ARG A 28 4.84 8.50 5.24
CA ARG A 28 4.86 9.64 6.17
C ARG A 28 3.93 10.78 5.75
N CYS A 29 3.58 10.86 4.48
CA CYS A 29 2.62 11.86 3.96
C CYS A 29 1.17 11.62 4.40
N ALA A 30 0.81 10.40 4.80
CA ALA A 30 -0.49 10.08 5.36
C ALA A 30 -0.41 10.12 6.88
N GLN A 31 -1.18 10.98 7.52
CA GLN A 31 -1.23 11.09 8.98
C GLN A 31 -1.99 9.90 9.57
N VAL A 32 -1.49 9.36 10.67
CA VAL A 32 -2.15 8.35 11.50
C VAL A 32 -2.24 8.88 12.91
N SER A 33 -3.42 8.84 13.49
CA SER A 33 -3.70 9.30 14.84
C SER A 33 -4.94 8.62 15.38
N GLU A 34 -5.09 8.62 16.69
CA GLU A 34 -6.33 8.26 17.34
C GLU A 34 -7.42 9.31 17.06
N VAL A 35 -8.64 8.85 16.85
CA VAL A 35 -9.83 9.72 16.77
C VAL A 35 -10.65 9.53 18.04
N ILE A 36 -10.81 10.59 18.81
CA ILE A 36 -11.47 10.57 20.10
C ILE A 36 -12.87 11.15 19.95
N PHE A 37 -13.87 10.43 20.46
CA PHE A 37 -15.26 10.86 20.49
C PHE A 37 -15.69 11.06 21.95
N ASP A 38 -16.02 12.30 22.33
CA ASP A 38 -16.49 12.65 23.66
C ASP A 38 -17.88 13.28 23.56
N ASN A 39 -18.91 12.55 24.00
CA ASN A 39 -20.31 12.97 23.98
C ASN A 39 -20.80 13.51 22.63
N VAL A 40 -20.30 12.93 21.54
CA VAL A 40 -20.66 13.34 20.18
C VAL A 40 -22.12 12.98 19.89
N ARG A 41 -22.94 13.97 19.53
CA ARG A 41 -24.30 13.74 19.07
C ARG A 41 -24.34 13.55 17.55
N VAL A 42 -24.81 12.39 17.13
CA VAL A 42 -24.94 12.05 15.72
C VAL A 42 -26.43 11.92 15.39
N PRO A 43 -26.96 12.65 14.40
CA PRO A 43 -28.34 12.49 13.94
C PRO A 43 -28.60 11.07 13.44
N LYS A 44 -29.81 10.54 13.71
CA LYS A 44 -30.16 9.16 13.36
C LYS A 44 -30.07 8.89 11.86
N GLU A 45 -30.36 9.87 11.04
CA GLU A 45 -30.24 9.80 9.57
C GLU A 45 -28.82 9.60 9.04
N ASN A 46 -27.80 9.86 9.87
CA ASN A 46 -26.39 9.62 9.54
C ASN A 46 -25.95 8.19 9.88
N MET A 47 -26.82 7.33 10.35
CA MET A 47 -26.51 5.93 10.63
C MET A 47 -26.28 5.17 9.31
N LEU A 48 -25.15 4.49 9.21
CA LEU A 48 -24.81 3.64 8.06
C LEU A 48 -25.34 2.22 8.30
N GLY A 49 -26.33 1.80 7.49
CA GLY A 49 -26.92 0.47 7.59
C GLY A 49 -27.94 0.36 8.75
N GLU A 50 -27.99 -0.79 9.38
CA GLU A 50 -28.91 -1.13 10.47
C GLU A 50 -28.20 -1.14 11.82
N GLU A 51 -28.94 -0.82 12.87
CA GLU A 51 -28.44 -0.90 14.26
C GLU A 51 -27.94 -2.33 14.57
N GLY A 52 -26.77 -2.44 15.19
CA GLY A 52 -26.11 -3.72 15.48
C GLY A 52 -25.39 -4.38 14.30
N LYS A 53 -25.46 -3.81 13.08
CA LYS A 53 -24.83 -4.36 11.87
C LYS A 53 -23.53 -3.65 11.45
N GLY A 54 -23.00 -2.74 12.27
CA GLY A 54 -21.81 -1.94 11.95
C GLY A 54 -20.59 -2.77 11.57
N PHE A 55 -20.37 -3.91 12.21
CA PHE A 55 -19.28 -4.82 11.87
C PHE A 55 -19.36 -5.35 10.43
N ALA A 56 -20.55 -5.71 9.97
CA ALA A 56 -20.75 -6.19 8.60
C ALA A 56 -20.48 -5.08 7.57
N VAL A 57 -20.82 -3.82 7.90
CA VAL A 57 -20.50 -2.65 7.05
C VAL A 57 -19.00 -2.45 6.98
N ALA A 58 -18.29 -2.50 8.11
CA ALA A 58 -16.84 -2.36 8.17
C ALA A 58 -16.12 -3.46 7.35
N MET A 59 -16.54 -4.73 7.47
CA MET A 59 -15.96 -5.83 6.70
C MET A 59 -16.13 -5.65 5.19
N LYS A 60 -17.28 -5.17 4.75
CA LYS A 60 -17.53 -4.89 3.33
C LYS A 60 -16.66 -3.76 2.80
N ASP A 61 -16.41 -2.74 3.61
CA ASP A 61 -15.51 -1.63 3.27
C ASP A 61 -14.06 -2.11 3.15
N LEU A 62 -13.60 -2.93 4.10
CA LEU A 62 -12.27 -3.53 4.08
C LEU A 62 -12.01 -4.41 2.85
N ASP A 63 -12.99 -5.17 2.38
CA ASP A 63 -12.86 -5.96 1.15
C ASP A 63 -12.56 -5.04 -0.07
N GLY A 64 -13.22 -3.89 -0.14
CA GLY A 64 -12.91 -2.87 -1.15
C GLY A 64 -11.54 -2.23 -0.96
N GLY A 65 -11.17 -1.97 0.28
CA GLY A 65 -9.88 -1.40 0.69
C GLY A 65 -8.70 -2.28 0.29
N ARG A 66 -8.84 -3.62 0.35
CA ARG A 66 -7.79 -4.57 -0.06
C ARG A 66 -7.34 -4.37 -1.51
N ILE A 67 -8.25 -4.06 -2.42
CA ILE A 67 -7.92 -3.75 -3.83
C ILE A 67 -7.08 -2.47 -3.90
N GLY A 68 -7.44 -1.44 -3.14
CA GLY A 68 -6.67 -0.19 -3.06
C GLY A 68 -5.25 -0.39 -2.52
N VAL A 69 -5.11 -1.16 -1.44
CA VAL A 69 -3.79 -1.50 -0.85
C VAL A 69 -2.97 -2.36 -1.81
N ALA A 70 -3.58 -3.31 -2.52
CA ALA A 70 -2.91 -4.09 -3.57
C ALA A 70 -2.38 -3.19 -4.69
N ALA A 71 -3.18 -2.22 -5.15
CA ALA A 71 -2.76 -1.26 -6.16
C ALA A 71 -1.60 -0.37 -5.67
N GLN A 72 -1.62 0.06 -4.41
CA GLN A 72 -0.52 0.80 -3.80
C GLN A 72 0.77 -0.04 -3.78
N GLY A 73 0.69 -1.29 -3.33
CA GLY A 73 1.83 -2.21 -3.33
C GLY A 73 2.40 -2.41 -4.73
N LEU A 74 1.55 -2.72 -5.70
CA LEU A 74 1.98 -2.88 -7.09
C LEU A 74 2.64 -1.61 -7.66
N GLY A 75 2.12 -0.42 -7.32
CA GLY A 75 2.71 0.85 -7.72
C GLY A 75 4.11 1.05 -7.14
N ILE A 76 4.33 0.67 -5.88
CA ILE A 76 5.65 0.72 -5.24
C ILE A 76 6.61 -0.27 -5.92
N ALA A 77 6.17 -1.50 -6.21
CA ALA A 77 6.98 -2.49 -6.92
C ALA A 77 7.45 -1.97 -8.28
N LYS A 78 6.52 -1.46 -9.09
CA LYS A 78 6.84 -0.88 -10.41
C LYS A 78 7.82 0.28 -10.32
N GLY A 79 7.58 1.23 -9.41
CA GLY A 79 8.46 2.38 -9.24
C GLY A 79 9.87 1.99 -8.79
N ALA A 80 10.00 1.02 -7.89
CA ALA A 80 11.30 0.52 -7.45
C ALA A 80 12.04 -0.23 -8.58
N TYR A 81 11.30 -1.04 -9.36
CA TYR A 81 11.82 -1.72 -10.54
C TYR A 81 12.34 -0.73 -11.58
N ASP A 82 11.57 0.29 -11.93
CA ASP A 82 11.94 1.28 -12.93
C ASP A 82 13.23 2.04 -12.56
N ILE A 83 13.36 2.42 -11.28
CA ILE A 83 14.59 3.07 -10.78
C ILE A 83 15.78 2.12 -10.90
N ALA A 84 15.63 0.87 -10.44
CA ALA A 84 16.71 -0.12 -10.52
C ALA A 84 17.10 -0.42 -11.97
N PHE A 85 16.12 -0.60 -12.85
CA PHE A 85 16.34 -0.88 -14.27
C PHE A 85 17.13 0.24 -14.97
N ASN A 86 16.74 1.50 -14.75
CA ASN A 86 17.43 2.65 -15.33
C ASN A 86 18.85 2.78 -14.76
N TYR A 87 19.01 2.61 -13.44
CA TYR A 87 20.33 2.63 -12.81
C TYR A 87 21.27 1.56 -13.39
N LEU A 88 20.81 0.32 -13.57
CA LEU A 88 21.62 -0.76 -14.14
C LEU A 88 22.02 -0.51 -15.59
N LYS A 89 21.24 0.29 -16.34
CA LYS A 89 21.58 0.69 -17.73
C LYS A 89 22.65 1.77 -17.79
N GLU A 90 22.66 2.68 -16.84
CA GLU A 90 23.55 3.84 -16.83
C GLU A 90 24.85 3.58 -16.06
N ARG A 91 24.79 2.82 -14.97
CA ARG A 91 25.95 2.55 -14.12
C ARG A 91 26.89 1.55 -14.74
N GLU A 92 28.15 1.96 -14.89
CA GLU A 92 29.21 1.10 -15.40
C GLU A 92 30.14 0.63 -14.28
N GLN A 93 30.47 -0.67 -14.29
CA GLN A 93 31.53 -1.29 -13.51
C GLN A 93 32.18 -2.43 -14.32
N PHE A 94 33.45 -2.69 -14.05
CA PHE A 94 34.19 -3.73 -14.75
C PHE A 94 34.19 -3.52 -16.29
N GLY A 95 34.20 -2.26 -16.72
CA GLY A 95 34.29 -1.89 -18.16
C GLY A 95 32.98 -2.08 -18.95
N LYS A 96 31.84 -2.25 -18.28
CA LYS A 96 30.53 -2.40 -18.94
C LYS A 96 29.37 -1.95 -18.04
N PRO A 97 28.23 -1.58 -18.64
CA PRO A 97 27.00 -1.32 -17.86
C PRO A 97 26.59 -2.54 -17.04
N LEU A 98 26.03 -2.27 -15.83
CA LEU A 98 25.69 -3.33 -14.87
C LEU A 98 24.69 -4.35 -15.43
N TYR A 99 23.74 -3.95 -16.26
CA TYR A 99 22.76 -4.86 -16.88
C TYR A 99 23.41 -5.95 -17.77
N LYS A 100 24.66 -5.77 -18.22
CA LYS A 100 25.42 -6.79 -18.96
C LYS A 100 25.91 -7.94 -18.07
N ASN A 101 25.75 -7.82 -16.74
CA ASN A 101 25.98 -8.91 -15.82
C ASN A 101 24.77 -9.86 -15.87
N GLN A 102 25.01 -11.12 -16.23
CA GLN A 102 23.95 -12.12 -16.40
C GLN A 102 23.09 -12.29 -15.16
N TYR A 103 23.70 -12.30 -13.97
CA TYR A 103 22.95 -12.40 -12.70
C TYR A 103 21.92 -11.26 -12.55
N LEU A 104 22.35 -10.02 -12.78
CA LEU A 104 21.47 -8.86 -12.68
C LEU A 104 20.38 -8.86 -13.75
N ALA A 105 20.72 -9.26 -14.97
CA ALA A 105 19.75 -9.36 -16.06
C ALA A 105 18.65 -10.39 -15.77
N PHE A 106 19.03 -11.56 -15.25
CA PHE A 106 18.06 -12.61 -14.86
C PHE A 106 17.20 -12.18 -13.68
N LYS A 107 17.82 -11.55 -12.67
CA LYS A 107 17.06 -11.02 -11.52
C LYS A 107 16.04 -9.99 -11.96
N MET A 108 16.38 -9.09 -12.88
CA MET A 108 15.41 -8.11 -13.42
C MET A 108 14.24 -8.81 -14.13
N ALA A 109 14.51 -9.85 -14.93
CA ALA A 109 13.45 -10.61 -15.60
C ALA A 109 12.52 -11.35 -14.60
N GLU A 110 13.09 -11.90 -13.52
CA GLU A 110 12.30 -12.51 -12.44
C GLU A 110 11.37 -11.50 -11.77
N LEU A 111 11.90 -10.31 -11.41
CA LEU A 111 11.13 -9.26 -10.75
C LEU A 111 10.02 -8.70 -11.66
N GLU A 112 10.30 -8.53 -12.95
CA GLU A 112 9.29 -8.08 -13.91
C GLU A 112 8.15 -9.09 -14.02
N THR A 113 8.49 -10.38 -14.11
CA THR A 113 7.49 -11.46 -14.16
C THR A 113 6.62 -11.47 -12.89
N GLU A 114 7.23 -11.29 -11.71
CA GLU A 114 6.49 -11.20 -10.45
C GLU A 114 5.51 -10.02 -10.43
N ILE A 115 5.95 -8.85 -10.88
CA ILE A 115 5.12 -7.64 -11.00
C ILE A 115 3.95 -7.89 -11.95
N GLU A 116 4.19 -8.53 -13.09
CA GLU A 116 3.15 -8.81 -14.07
C GLU A 116 2.11 -9.80 -13.51
N MET A 117 2.53 -10.87 -12.86
CA MET A 117 1.62 -11.81 -12.19
C MET A 117 0.76 -11.11 -11.13
N ALA A 118 1.38 -10.25 -10.30
CA ALA A 118 0.66 -9.48 -9.30
C ALA A 118 -0.37 -8.53 -9.95
N GLN A 119 -0.03 -7.91 -11.06
CA GLN A 119 -0.93 -7.04 -11.82
C GLN A 119 -2.16 -7.78 -12.33
N TYR A 120 -2.00 -8.98 -12.89
CA TYR A 120 -3.15 -9.78 -13.33
C TYR A 120 -4.09 -10.13 -12.19
N MET A 121 -3.56 -10.47 -11.02
CA MET A 121 -4.38 -10.74 -9.84
C MET A 121 -5.14 -9.52 -9.35
N LEU A 122 -4.50 -8.34 -9.37
CA LEU A 122 -5.15 -7.09 -9.03
C LEU A 122 -6.28 -6.76 -10.01
N TYR A 123 -6.02 -6.86 -11.30
CA TYR A 123 -7.03 -6.58 -12.33
C TYR A 123 -8.21 -7.55 -12.25
N LYS A 124 -7.96 -8.83 -12.00
CA LYS A 124 -9.02 -9.81 -11.75
C LYS A 124 -9.93 -9.37 -10.60
N ALA A 125 -9.36 -8.98 -9.46
CA ALA A 125 -10.14 -8.53 -8.30
C ALA A 125 -10.93 -7.24 -8.59
N ALA A 126 -10.31 -6.29 -9.27
CA ALA A 126 -10.95 -5.03 -9.64
C ALA A 126 -12.11 -5.23 -10.64
N THR A 127 -11.91 -6.09 -11.64
CA THR A 127 -12.96 -6.44 -12.63
C THR A 127 -14.12 -7.17 -11.97
N ASP A 128 -13.85 -8.13 -11.08
CA ASP A 128 -14.91 -8.83 -10.35
C ASP A 128 -15.78 -7.87 -9.54
N LYS A 129 -15.15 -6.90 -8.86
CA LYS A 129 -15.87 -5.86 -8.12
C LYS A 129 -16.70 -4.99 -9.06
N GLN A 130 -16.13 -4.54 -10.19
CA GLN A 130 -16.81 -3.67 -11.16
C GLN A 130 -18.03 -4.36 -11.77
N GLU A 131 -17.93 -5.65 -12.05
CA GLU A 131 -19.02 -6.44 -12.64
C GLU A 131 -20.01 -7.01 -11.62
N GLY A 132 -19.87 -6.65 -10.35
CA GLY A 132 -20.77 -7.11 -9.27
C GLY A 132 -20.61 -8.57 -8.90
N ARG A 133 -19.52 -9.23 -9.31
CA ARG A 133 -19.18 -10.59 -8.90
C ARG A 133 -18.63 -10.63 -7.48
N SER A 134 -18.59 -11.81 -6.87
CA SER A 134 -17.93 -12.01 -5.58
C SER A 134 -16.43 -11.75 -5.71
N TYR A 135 -15.91 -10.76 -4.98
CA TYR A 135 -14.52 -10.31 -5.08
C TYR A 135 -13.70 -10.40 -3.78
N SER A 136 -14.31 -10.81 -2.66
CA SER A 136 -13.62 -10.84 -1.35
C SER A 136 -12.36 -11.74 -1.40
N VAL A 137 -12.47 -12.96 -1.91
CA VAL A 137 -11.33 -13.88 -2.06
C VAL A 137 -10.33 -13.39 -3.11
N PRO A 138 -10.72 -12.97 -4.33
CA PRO A 138 -9.81 -12.32 -5.27
C PRO A 138 -9.08 -11.10 -4.70
N ALA A 139 -9.78 -10.23 -3.94
CA ALA A 139 -9.18 -9.05 -3.31
C ALA A 139 -8.14 -9.42 -2.25
N ALA A 140 -8.41 -10.42 -1.42
CA ALA A 140 -7.46 -10.91 -0.43
C ALA A 140 -6.20 -11.49 -1.09
N LYS A 141 -6.35 -12.30 -2.14
CA LYS A 141 -5.24 -12.84 -2.92
C LYS A 141 -4.42 -11.73 -3.60
N ALA A 142 -5.10 -10.78 -4.24
CA ALA A 142 -4.44 -9.64 -4.88
C ALA A 142 -3.64 -8.81 -3.86
N LYS A 143 -4.23 -8.50 -2.68
CA LYS A 143 -3.54 -7.80 -1.59
C LYS A 143 -2.27 -8.54 -1.20
N MET A 144 -2.34 -9.81 -0.92
CA MET A 144 -1.20 -10.63 -0.51
C MET A 144 -0.08 -10.58 -1.56
N VAL A 145 -0.38 -10.97 -2.81
CA VAL A 145 0.65 -11.07 -3.86
C VAL A 145 1.25 -9.71 -4.21
N CYS A 146 0.43 -8.66 -4.34
CA CYS A 146 0.95 -7.32 -4.68
C CYS A 146 1.82 -6.73 -3.57
N THR A 147 1.50 -7.00 -2.30
CA THR A 147 2.30 -6.46 -1.19
C THR A 147 3.58 -7.26 -0.94
N ASP A 148 3.56 -8.57 -1.17
CA ASP A 148 4.77 -9.41 -1.16
C ASP A 148 5.73 -8.97 -2.27
N ALA A 149 5.23 -8.82 -3.50
CA ALA A 149 5.99 -8.30 -4.62
C ALA A 149 6.58 -6.91 -4.33
N ALA A 150 5.79 -6.00 -3.72
CA ALA A 150 6.27 -4.67 -3.37
C ALA A 150 7.49 -4.71 -2.46
N MET A 151 7.45 -5.54 -1.43
CA MET A 151 8.56 -5.67 -0.48
C MET A 151 9.77 -6.35 -1.11
N HIS A 152 9.55 -7.42 -1.87
CA HIS A 152 10.63 -8.14 -2.54
C HIS A 152 11.33 -7.24 -3.57
N VAL A 153 10.58 -6.64 -4.49
CA VAL A 153 11.14 -5.77 -5.54
C VAL A 153 11.85 -4.56 -4.96
N ALA A 154 11.27 -3.89 -3.94
CA ALA A 154 11.92 -2.75 -3.30
C ALA A 154 13.23 -3.14 -2.59
N THR A 155 13.28 -4.32 -1.97
CA THR A 155 14.50 -4.85 -1.34
C THR A 155 15.57 -5.13 -2.38
N GLU A 156 15.23 -5.80 -3.47
CA GLU A 156 16.15 -6.11 -4.57
C GLU A 156 16.62 -4.83 -5.29
N ALA A 157 15.75 -3.83 -5.44
CA ALA A 157 16.14 -2.53 -6.01
C ALA A 157 17.22 -1.84 -5.16
N VAL A 158 17.06 -1.83 -3.82
CA VAL A 158 18.11 -1.31 -2.92
C VAL A 158 19.40 -2.09 -3.10
N GLN A 159 19.32 -3.42 -3.18
CA GLN A 159 20.49 -4.30 -3.36
C GLN A 159 21.19 -4.02 -4.70
N MET A 160 20.44 -3.84 -5.79
CA MET A 160 20.99 -3.59 -7.13
C MET A 160 21.71 -2.24 -7.24
N LEU A 161 21.21 -1.22 -6.54
CA LEU A 161 21.86 0.08 -6.48
C LEU A 161 23.08 0.09 -5.52
N GLY A 162 23.24 -0.94 -4.69
CA GLY A 162 24.32 -1.03 -3.70
C GLY A 162 24.27 0.12 -2.70
N GLY A 163 25.41 0.73 -2.40
CA GLY A 163 25.49 1.87 -1.48
C GLY A 163 24.59 3.05 -1.86
N ASN A 164 24.41 3.28 -3.15
CA ASN A 164 23.51 4.32 -3.67
C ASN A 164 22.03 4.03 -3.33
N GLY A 165 21.62 2.77 -3.32
CA GLY A 165 20.28 2.37 -2.94
C GLY A 165 19.91 2.66 -1.47
N TYR A 166 20.93 2.83 -0.64
CA TYR A 166 20.76 3.19 0.78
C TYR A 166 20.68 4.70 1.02
N MET A 167 20.91 5.51 -0.03
CA MET A 167 20.88 6.97 0.03
C MET A 167 19.50 7.49 -0.35
N LYS A 168 19.02 8.50 0.39
CA LYS A 168 17.69 9.13 0.15
C LYS A 168 17.53 9.72 -1.24
N GLU A 169 18.61 10.12 -1.85
CA GLU A 169 18.69 10.70 -3.18
C GLU A 169 18.10 9.80 -4.27
N TYR A 170 18.27 8.48 -4.14
CA TYR A 170 17.81 7.49 -5.14
C TYR A 170 16.38 7.00 -4.89
N HIS A 171 15.75 7.36 -3.78
CA HIS A 171 14.36 7.10 -3.41
C HIS A 171 13.95 5.62 -3.20
N VAL A 172 14.75 4.62 -3.60
CA VAL A 172 14.40 3.21 -3.42
C VAL A 172 14.36 2.81 -1.94
N GLU A 173 15.18 3.45 -1.08
CA GLU A 173 15.13 3.26 0.38
C GLU A 173 13.77 3.67 0.97
N ARG A 174 13.17 4.73 0.42
CA ARG A 174 11.82 5.16 0.80
C ARG A 174 10.78 4.14 0.36
N MET A 175 10.89 3.62 -0.85
CA MET A 175 9.97 2.61 -1.37
C MET A 175 10.01 1.33 -0.52
N LEU A 176 11.19 0.91 -0.05
CA LEU A 176 11.35 -0.19 0.88
C LEU A 176 10.60 0.05 2.21
N ARG A 177 10.73 1.25 2.78
CA ARG A 177 10.02 1.62 4.02
C ARG A 177 8.51 1.74 3.80
N ASP A 178 8.10 2.30 2.67
CA ASP A 178 6.69 2.49 2.32
C ASP A 178 5.99 1.16 2.02
N ALA A 179 6.69 0.20 1.40
CA ALA A 179 6.16 -1.12 1.10
C ALA A 179 5.83 -1.93 2.37
N LYS A 180 6.63 -1.73 3.45
CA LYS A 180 6.54 -2.59 4.64
C LYS A 180 5.18 -2.57 5.32
N ILE A 181 4.50 -1.43 5.36
CA ILE A 181 3.19 -1.34 6.02
C ILE A 181 2.14 -2.25 5.38
N CYS A 182 2.20 -2.41 4.07
CA CYS A 182 1.22 -3.23 3.34
C CYS A 182 1.35 -4.73 3.64
N LEU A 183 2.49 -5.15 4.17
CA LEU A 183 2.84 -6.54 4.45
C LEU A 183 2.62 -6.95 5.92
N LEU A 184 2.22 -6.03 6.80
CA LEU A 184 2.04 -6.33 8.22
C LEU A 184 0.89 -7.32 8.43
N TYR A 185 1.10 -8.31 9.28
CA TYR A 185 0.10 -9.34 9.60
C TYR A 185 -1.12 -8.77 10.31
N THR A 186 -0.94 -7.75 11.13
CA THR A 186 -1.98 -7.11 11.96
C THR A 186 -2.49 -5.79 11.37
N SER A 187 -2.23 -5.52 10.09
CA SER A 187 -2.65 -4.27 9.45
C SER A 187 -4.12 -4.26 9.02
N ASP A 188 -4.80 -5.40 9.12
CA ASP A 188 -6.20 -5.56 8.75
C ASP A 188 -7.02 -5.78 10.01
N ALA A 189 -7.98 -4.90 10.29
CA ALA A 189 -8.90 -5.03 11.42
C ALA A 189 -9.70 -6.36 11.42
N ALA A 190 -9.66 -7.12 10.32
CA ALA A 190 -10.22 -8.46 10.24
C ALA A 190 -9.34 -9.53 10.93
N ASP A 191 -8.06 -9.25 11.15
CA ASP A 191 -7.12 -10.17 11.79
C ASP A 191 -7.15 -10.08 13.33
N ASP A 192 -7.79 -9.06 13.90
CA ASP A 192 -7.97 -8.87 15.35
C ASP A 192 -9.02 -9.84 15.95
N ARG A 193 -9.35 -10.92 15.28
CA ARG A 193 -10.29 -11.95 15.75
C ARG A 193 -9.66 -13.00 16.66
N ILE A 194 -8.46 -12.78 17.10
CA ILE A 194 -7.81 -13.73 18.02
C ILE A 194 -8.07 -13.31 19.45
#